data_aa8ae0d33e18b61bc664f48ed8d8feb1
#
_entry.id   aa8ae0d33e18b61bc664f48ed8d8feb1
#
_cell.length_a   1.000
_cell.length_b   1.000
_cell.length_c   1.000
_cell.angle_alpha   90.00
_cell.angle_beta   90.00
_cell.angle_gamma   90.00
#
_symmetry.space_group_name_H-M   'P 1'
#
loop_
_entity.id
_entity.type
_entity.pdbx_description
1 polymer ?
#
loop_
_entity_poly.entity_id
_entity_poly.type
_entity_poly.pdbx_seq_one_letter_code
_entity_poly.pdbx_strand_id
1 'polypeptide(L)'
;MRYKTIIFTLLGVLTAIFIFVRYGLFIVYWFTTPNALERTEAEKQLIEHIKEVFKTNEITITPESDLEKDTTYTVYIDDIPCADTLSSKEKTIYIKNKLDSIALKPRFKRYIIHLEYECDTYTNHRYEYEYKRNYRK
;
A
#
# COMPACT_ATOMS: atom_id res chain seq x y z
N MET A 1 45.36 -21.25 -34.06
CA MET A 1 44.04 -21.66 -33.55
C MET A 1 43.73 -21.16 -32.13
N ARG A 2 44.66 -21.12 -31.21
CA ARG A 2 44.42 -20.71 -29.79
C ARG A 2 43.87 -19.30 -29.58
N TYR A 3 44.27 -18.31 -30.37
CA TYR A 3 43.80 -16.92 -30.21
C TYR A 3 42.29 -16.72 -30.51
N LYS A 4 41.77 -17.42 -31.50
CA LYS A 4 40.33 -17.34 -31.83
C LYS A 4 39.47 -17.85 -30.67
N THR A 5 39.88 -18.95 -30.04
CA THR A 5 39.18 -19.55 -28.90
C THR A 5 39.19 -18.61 -27.71
N ILE A 6 40.33 -17.95 -27.41
CA ILE A 6 40.45 -16.98 -26.33
C ILE A 6 39.57 -15.78 -26.55
N ILE A 7 39.49 -15.26 -27.79
CA ILE A 7 38.65 -14.12 -28.12
C ILE A 7 37.16 -14.46 -27.95
N PHE A 8 36.75 -15.65 -28.43
CA PHE A 8 35.35 -16.10 -28.27
C PHE A 8 34.97 -16.32 -26.81
N THR A 9 35.88 -16.86 -26.00
CA THR A 9 35.64 -17.05 -24.56
C THR A 9 35.51 -15.71 -23.85
N LEU A 10 36.41 -14.75 -24.14
CA LEU A 10 36.33 -13.39 -23.57
C LEU A 10 35.06 -12.67 -23.97
N LEU A 11 34.65 -12.77 -25.24
CA LEU A 11 33.41 -12.17 -25.71
C LEU A 11 32.18 -12.79 -25.02
N GLY A 12 32.17 -14.11 -24.85
CA GLY A 12 31.12 -14.83 -24.14
C GLY A 12 30.98 -14.41 -22.68
N VAL A 13 32.11 -14.28 -21.97
CA VAL A 13 32.15 -13.80 -20.58
C VAL A 13 31.66 -12.37 -20.46
N LEU A 14 32.11 -11.47 -21.35
CA LEU A 14 31.65 -10.08 -21.35
C LEU A 14 30.15 -9.98 -21.63
N THR A 15 29.65 -10.77 -22.57
CA THR A 15 28.20 -10.81 -22.85
C THR A 15 27.39 -11.32 -21.65
N ALA A 16 27.87 -12.38 -20.99
CA ALA A 16 27.24 -12.91 -19.78
C ALA A 16 27.20 -11.87 -18.64
N ILE A 17 28.32 -11.18 -18.41
CA ILE A 17 28.39 -10.10 -17.42
C ILE A 17 27.42 -8.97 -17.77
N PHE A 18 27.38 -8.56 -19.04
CA PHE A 18 26.45 -7.51 -19.49
C PHE A 18 24.98 -7.90 -19.26
N ILE A 19 24.60 -9.13 -19.62
CA ILE A 19 23.25 -9.66 -19.38
C ILE A 19 22.95 -9.69 -17.88
N PHE A 20 23.89 -10.15 -17.05
CA PHE A 20 23.70 -10.21 -15.60
C PHE A 20 23.55 -8.83 -14.98
N VAL A 21 24.37 -7.86 -15.37
CA VAL A 21 24.24 -6.47 -14.87
C VAL A 21 22.94 -5.82 -15.34
N ARG A 22 22.52 -6.08 -16.58
CA ARG A 22 21.32 -5.46 -17.16
C ARG A 22 20.02 -6.07 -16.64
N TYR A 23 19.98 -7.37 -16.43
CA TYR A 23 18.77 -8.13 -16.11
C TYR A 23 18.80 -8.82 -14.76
N GLY A 24 19.98 -9.00 -14.13
CA GLY A 24 20.09 -9.69 -12.86
C GLY A 24 19.34 -9.01 -11.74
N LEU A 25 19.37 -7.67 -11.68
CA LEU A 25 18.60 -6.89 -10.73
C LEU A 25 17.08 -7.07 -10.94
N PHE A 26 16.64 -7.14 -12.20
CA PHE A 26 15.24 -7.38 -12.53
C PHE A 26 14.78 -8.79 -12.11
N ILE A 27 15.62 -9.79 -12.33
CA ILE A 27 15.35 -11.18 -11.92
C ILE A 27 15.29 -11.26 -10.39
N VAL A 28 16.25 -10.68 -9.69
CA VAL A 28 16.24 -10.63 -8.20
C VAL A 28 14.98 -9.93 -7.71
N TYR A 29 14.66 -8.77 -8.27
CA TYR A 29 13.44 -8.03 -7.93
C TYR A 29 12.19 -8.89 -8.13
N TRP A 30 12.06 -9.57 -9.28
CA TRP A 30 10.92 -10.42 -9.58
C TRP A 30 10.72 -11.56 -8.57
N PHE A 31 11.83 -12.22 -8.16
CA PHE A 31 11.76 -13.31 -7.19
C PHE A 31 11.66 -12.88 -5.73
N THR A 32 12.05 -11.64 -5.40
CA THR A 32 12.04 -11.13 -4.03
C THR A 32 10.86 -10.22 -3.74
N THR A 33 10.16 -9.73 -4.76
CA THR A 33 8.98 -8.89 -4.56
C THR A 33 7.85 -9.74 -3.97
N PRO A 34 7.35 -9.41 -2.78
CA PRO A 34 6.23 -10.13 -2.21
C PRO A 34 4.99 -9.96 -3.09
N ASN A 35 4.15 -11.00 -3.10
CA ASN A 35 2.88 -10.93 -3.82
C ASN A 35 2.04 -9.76 -3.29
N ALA A 36 1.42 -9.03 -4.20
CA ALA A 36 0.46 -8.00 -3.82
C ALA A 36 -0.67 -8.59 -2.99
N LEU A 37 -1.10 -7.86 -1.96
CA LEU A 37 -2.24 -8.27 -1.16
C LEU A 37 -3.51 -8.15 -2.00
N GLU A 38 -4.13 -9.26 -2.30
CA GLU A 38 -5.41 -9.28 -3.02
C GLU A 38 -6.51 -8.72 -2.12
N ARG A 39 -7.12 -7.62 -2.55
CA ARG A 39 -8.23 -6.96 -1.86
C ARG A 39 -9.53 -7.67 -2.15
N THR A 40 -10.31 -7.91 -1.10
CA THR A 40 -11.66 -8.47 -1.26
C THR A 40 -12.60 -7.46 -1.93
N GLU A 41 -13.67 -7.93 -2.54
CA GLU A 41 -14.69 -7.05 -3.13
C GLU A 41 -15.31 -6.10 -2.08
N ALA A 42 -15.47 -6.58 -0.84
CA ALA A 42 -15.95 -5.76 0.26
C ALA A 42 -14.98 -4.61 0.62
N GLU A 43 -13.65 -4.86 0.55
CA GLU A 43 -12.65 -3.81 0.73
C GLU A 43 -12.69 -2.79 -0.41
N LYS A 44 -12.82 -3.23 -1.65
CA LYS A 44 -12.93 -2.33 -2.82
C LYS A 44 -14.17 -1.45 -2.73
N GLN A 45 -15.32 -2.04 -2.41
CA GLN A 45 -16.56 -1.29 -2.22
C GLN A 45 -16.46 -0.29 -1.07
N LEU A 46 -15.78 -0.65 0.02
CA LEU A 46 -15.55 0.27 1.12
C LEU A 46 -14.67 1.45 0.69
N ILE A 47 -13.61 1.21 -0.08
CA ILE A 47 -12.74 2.27 -0.60
C ILE A 47 -13.54 3.26 -1.44
N GLU A 48 -14.32 2.76 -2.40
CA GLU A 48 -15.15 3.62 -3.25
C GLU A 48 -16.19 4.41 -2.43
N HIS A 49 -16.79 3.79 -1.43
CA HIS A 49 -17.73 4.46 -0.55
C HIS A 49 -17.05 5.57 0.30
N ILE A 50 -15.84 5.33 0.80
CA ILE A 50 -15.07 6.35 1.54
C ILE A 50 -14.72 7.52 0.61
N LYS A 51 -14.28 7.26 -0.63
CA LYS A 51 -14.02 8.31 -1.62
C LYS A 51 -15.23 9.22 -1.84
N GLU A 52 -16.39 8.59 -2.01
CA GLU A 52 -17.64 9.31 -2.23
C GLU A 52 -18.04 10.17 -1.02
N VAL A 53 -17.98 9.59 0.19
CA VAL A 53 -18.39 10.26 1.44
C VAL A 53 -17.44 11.42 1.79
N PHE A 54 -16.13 11.23 1.63
CA PHE A 54 -15.13 12.26 1.99
C PHE A 54 -14.72 13.15 0.81
N LYS A 55 -15.29 12.91 -0.37
CA LYS A 55 -15.02 13.68 -1.60
C LYS A 55 -13.53 13.74 -1.95
N THR A 56 -12.83 12.63 -1.73
CA THR A 56 -11.42 12.47 -2.07
C THR A 56 -11.24 11.41 -3.14
N ASN A 57 -10.20 11.53 -3.95
CA ASN A 57 -9.80 10.50 -4.90
C ASN A 57 -8.59 9.70 -4.43
N GLU A 58 -7.90 10.19 -3.38
CA GLU A 58 -6.64 9.62 -2.91
C GLU A 58 -6.83 8.83 -1.62
N ILE A 59 -6.97 7.50 -1.77
CA ILE A 59 -6.99 6.56 -0.66
C ILE A 59 -5.94 5.49 -0.90
N THR A 60 -5.01 5.38 0.04
CA THR A 60 -3.98 4.33 0.05
C THR A 60 -4.20 3.41 1.25
N ILE A 61 -4.13 2.12 1.03
CA ILE A 61 -4.27 1.13 2.09
C ILE A 61 -3.01 0.26 2.16
N THR A 62 -2.45 0.14 3.35
CA THR A 62 -1.34 -0.78 3.63
C THR A 62 -1.77 -1.90 4.60
N PRO A 63 -1.12 -3.07 4.52
CA PRO A 63 -0.02 -3.43 3.65
C PRO A 63 -0.47 -3.65 2.19
N GLU A 64 0.40 -3.28 1.27
CA GLU A 64 0.21 -3.56 -0.17
C GLU A 64 0.60 -5.00 -0.53
N SER A 65 1.40 -5.63 0.32
CA SER A 65 1.90 -6.99 0.14
C SER A 65 1.41 -7.94 1.23
N ASP A 66 1.31 -9.23 0.89
CA ASP A 66 0.86 -10.25 1.83
C ASP A 66 2.01 -10.79 2.71
N LEU A 67 2.60 -9.93 3.53
CA LEU A 67 3.59 -10.33 4.52
C LEU A 67 2.88 -10.79 5.80
N GLU A 68 3.17 -12.01 6.27
CA GLU A 68 2.55 -12.59 7.48
C GLU A 68 2.78 -11.76 8.76
N LYS A 69 3.82 -10.93 8.76
CA LYS A 69 4.20 -10.08 9.90
C LYS A 69 3.29 -8.88 10.10
N ASP A 70 2.59 -8.45 9.06
CA ASP A 70 1.77 -7.25 9.13
C ASP A 70 0.49 -7.50 9.91
N THR A 71 0.41 -6.94 11.11
CA THR A 71 -0.75 -7.05 12.01
C THR A 71 -1.59 -5.77 12.06
N THR A 72 -1.15 -4.73 11.37
CA THR A 72 -1.80 -3.43 11.32
C THR A 72 -2.37 -3.18 9.92
N TYR A 73 -3.59 -2.70 9.88
CA TYR A 73 -4.26 -2.28 8.65
C TYR A 73 -4.32 -0.76 8.66
N THR A 74 -3.61 -0.12 7.76
CA THR A 74 -3.52 1.33 7.70
C THR A 74 -4.29 1.87 6.50
N VAL A 75 -5.07 2.92 6.75
CA VAL A 75 -5.83 3.63 5.72
C VAL A 75 -5.33 5.07 5.71
N TYR A 76 -4.81 5.50 4.58
CA TYR A 76 -4.45 6.89 4.30
C TYR A 76 -5.53 7.50 3.43
N ILE A 77 -6.05 8.63 3.85
CA ILE A 77 -7.06 9.39 3.11
C ILE A 77 -6.53 10.80 2.97
N ASP A 78 -6.11 11.13 1.76
CA ASP A 78 -5.47 12.37 1.43
C ASP A 78 -6.46 13.29 0.70
N ASP A 79 -6.13 14.57 0.58
CA ASP A 79 -6.91 15.58 -0.16
C ASP A 79 -8.37 15.73 0.30
N ILE A 80 -8.62 15.62 1.62
CA ILE A 80 -9.96 15.85 2.17
C ILE A 80 -10.25 17.35 2.14
N PRO A 81 -11.36 17.81 1.54
CA PRO A 81 -11.71 19.23 1.56
C PRO A 81 -11.92 19.77 2.97
N CYS A 82 -11.32 20.92 3.30
CA CYS A 82 -11.47 21.56 4.61
C CYS A 82 -12.89 22.05 4.94
N ALA A 83 -13.73 22.19 3.94
CA ALA A 83 -15.13 22.62 4.12
C ALA A 83 -16.03 21.53 4.74
N ASP A 84 -15.49 20.35 5.04
CA ASP A 84 -16.27 19.27 5.61
C ASP A 84 -16.57 19.54 7.10
N THR A 85 -17.84 19.40 7.47
CA THR A 85 -18.39 19.73 8.79
C THR A 85 -18.10 18.69 9.87
N LEU A 86 -17.76 17.46 9.47
CA LEU A 86 -17.44 16.39 10.43
C LEU A 86 -16.04 16.57 11.02
N SER A 87 -15.92 16.38 12.32
CA SER A 87 -14.60 16.37 12.97
C SER A 87 -13.76 15.18 12.47
N SER A 88 -12.44 15.35 12.46
CA SER A 88 -11.51 14.27 12.07
C SER A 88 -11.73 12.99 12.90
N LYS A 89 -12.06 13.13 14.18
CA LYS A 89 -12.37 12.00 15.06
C LYS A 89 -13.65 11.24 14.64
N GLU A 90 -14.69 11.96 14.29
CA GLU A 90 -15.96 11.34 13.83
C GLU A 90 -15.75 10.59 12.52
N LYS A 91 -14.97 11.16 11.59
CA LYS A 91 -14.59 10.50 10.33
C LYS A 91 -13.85 9.19 10.58
N THR A 92 -12.85 9.20 11.47
CA THR A 92 -12.08 7.98 11.76
C THR A 92 -12.89 6.92 12.49
N ILE A 93 -13.81 7.30 13.38
CA ILE A 93 -14.76 6.38 14.02
C ILE A 93 -15.69 5.76 12.97
N TYR A 94 -16.17 6.56 12.03
CA TYR A 94 -16.98 6.06 10.91
C TYR A 94 -16.23 5.01 10.08
N ILE A 95 -14.99 5.31 9.67
CA ILE A 95 -14.14 4.39 8.90
C ILE A 95 -13.88 3.11 9.70
N LYS A 96 -13.50 3.24 10.98
CA LYS A 96 -13.30 2.11 11.87
C LYS A 96 -14.53 1.19 11.93
N ASN A 97 -15.72 1.75 12.09
CA ASN A 97 -16.95 0.97 12.16
C ASN A 97 -17.24 0.23 10.85
N LYS A 98 -16.93 0.85 9.71
CA LYS A 98 -17.02 0.21 8.40
C LYS A 98 -15.99 -0.91 8.23
N LEU A 99 -14.75 -0.71 8.65
CA LEU A 99 -13.69 -1.74 8.66
C LEU A 99 -14.07 -2.93 9.55
N ASP A 100 -14.70 -2.69 10.72
CA ASP A 100 -15.19 -3.75 11.59
C ASP A 100 -16.37 -4.53 10.99
N SER A 101 -17.06 -3.97 10.00
CA SER A 101 -18.20 -4.61 9.33
C SER A 101 -17.80 -5.54 8.19
N ILE A 102 -16.59 -5.43 7.68
CA ILE A 102 -16.09 -6.26 6.57
C ILE A 102 -15.17 -7.38 7.06
N ALA A 103 -15.09 -8.46 6.28
CA ALA A 103 -14.27 -9.62 6.60
C ALA A 103 -12.80 -9.40 6.20
N LEU A 104 -12.07 -8.63 7.00
CA LEU A 104 -10.62 -8.49 6.84
C LEU A 104 -9.89 -9.76 7.33
N LYS A 105 -8.69 -10.00 6.79
CA LYS A 105 -7.82 -11.11 7.24
C LYS A 105 -7.66 -11.10 8.77
N PRO A 106 -7.72 -12.27 9.44
CA PRO A 106 -7.67 -12.36 10.92
C PRO A 106 -6.40 -11.82 11.54
N ARG A 107 -5.30 -11.75 10.79
CA ARG A 107 -4.01 -11.22 11.25
C ARG A 107 -4.05 -9.73 11.61
N PHE A 108 -4.93 -8.95 10.99
CA PHE A 108 -5.06 -7.53 11.30
C PHE A 108 -5.76 -7.33 12.64
N LYS A 109 -5.01 -6.85 13.62
CA LYS A 109 -5.45 -6.64 15.00
C LYS A 109 -5.73 -5.18 15.33
N ARG A 110 -5.17 -4.26 14.52
CA ARG A 110 -5.24 -2.81 14.72
C ARG A 110 -5.53 -2.12 13.40
N TYR A 111 -6.15 -0.94 13.51
CA TYR A 111 -6.31 0.02 12.43
C TYR A 111 -5.54 1.28 12.75
N ILE A 112 -4.82 1.81 11.78
CA ILE A 112 -4.30 3.17 11.81
C ILE A 112 -4.99 3.92 10.69
N ILE A 113 -5.59 5.07 11.00
CA ILE A 113 -6.30 5.88 10.02
C ILE A 113 -5.65 7.24 10.00
N HIS A 114 -5.08 7.59 8.85
CA HIS A 114 -4.51 8.89 8.57
C HIS A 114 -5.49 9.70 7.74
N LEU A 115 -5.71 10.94 8.15
CA LEU A 115 -6.50 11.92 7.41
C LEU A 115 -5.62 13.12 7.10
N GLU A 116 -5.54 13.49 5.83
CA GLU A 116 -4.89 14.71 5.38
C GLU A 116 -5.91 15.63 4.74
N TYR A 117 -5.96 16.87 5.21
CA TYR A 117 -6.88 17.89 4.73
C TYR A 117 -6.13 18.90 3.88
N GLU A 118 -6.63 19.14 2.70
CA GLU A 118 -6.18 20.22 1.82
C GLU A 118 -6.98 21.48 2.14
N CYS A 119 -6.40 22.39 2.96
CA CYS A 119 -7.10 23.57 3.43
C CYS A 119 -6.75 24.84 2.64
N ASP A 120 -5.47 25.03 2.34
CA ASP A 120 -4.92 26.14 1.57
C ASP A 120 -3.60 25.72 0.93
N THR A 121 -3.11 26.53 -0.01
CA THR A 121 -1.87 26.24 -0.76
C THR A 121 -0.64 25.98 0.12
N TYR A 122 -0.70 26.25 1.43
CA TYR A 122 0.45 26.18 2.35
C TYR A 122 0.18 25.43 3.65
N THR A 123 -1.05 24.96 3.92
CA THR A 123 -1.40 24.33 5.20
C THR A 123 -2.17 23.04 5.00
N ASN A 124 -1.45 21.93 5.15
CA ASN A 124 -2.08 20.60 5.24
C ASN A 124 -2.20 20.22 6.71
N HIS A 125 -3.38 19.85 7.13
CA HIS A 125 -3.62 19.32 8.47
C HIS A 125 -3.66 17.80 8.41
N ARG A 126 -2.76 17.14 9.16
CA ARG A 126 -2.67 15.69 9.26
C ARG A 126 -3.11 15.22 10.63
N TYR A 127 -3.94 14.20 10.64
CA TYR A 127 -4.41 13.53 11.85
C TYR A 127 -4.20 12.04 11.73
N GLU A 128 -3.74 11.42 12.83
CA GLU A 128 -3.54 9.99 12.94
C GLU A 128 -4.31 9.46 14.14
N TYR A 129 -5.04 8.37 13.92
CA TYR A 129 -5.79 7.70 14.97
C TYR A 129 -5.55 6.18 14.92
N GLU A 130 -5.22 5.61 16.08
CA GLU A 130 -5.05 4.17 16.22
C GLU A 130 -6.26 3.56 16.93
N TYR A 131 -6.76 2.45 16.39
CA TYR A 131 -7.88 1.70 16.95
C TYR A 131 -7.56 0.21 17.03
N LYS A 132 -8.03 -0.44 18.10
CA LYS A 132 -8.07 -1.91 18.17
C LYS A 132 -9.24 -2.43 17.35
N ARG A 133 -9.03 -3.51 16.63
CA ARG A 133 -10.09 -4.19 15.88
C ARG A 133 -11.04 -4.89 16.86
N ASN A 134 -12.33 -4.68 16.66
CA ASN A 134 -13.36 -5.44 17.37
C ASN A 134 -13.68 -6.70 16.58
N TYR A 135 -13.26 -7.86 17.08
CA TYR A 135 -13.71 -9.13 16.51
C TYR A 135 -15.18 -9.35 16.92
N ARG A 136 -16.08 -9.30 15.96
CA ARG A 136 -17.43 -9.82 16.21
C ARG A 136 -17.29 -11.33 16.37
N LYS A 137 -17.67 -11.83 17.54
CA LYS A 137 -17.79 -13.28 17.82
C LYS A 137 -18.92 -13.87 17.01
#